data_11b67041978693658fc22b7d95f5dcc3
#
_entry.id   11b67041978693658fc22b7d95f5dcc3
#
_cell.length_a   1.000
_cell.length_b   1.000
_cell.length_c   1.000
_cell.angle_alpha   90.00
_cell.angle_beta   90.00
_cell.angle_gamma   90.00
#
_symmetry.space_group_name_H-M   'P 1'
#
loop_
_entity.id
_entity.type
_entity.pdbx_description
1 polymer ?
#
loop_
_entity_poly.entity_id
_entity_poly.type
_entity_poly.pdbx_seq_one_letter_code
_entity_poly.pdbx_strand_id
1 'polypeptide(L)'
;GMLGFAIALALPFTLFALFPSWLKSMPKSGGWMNVIKVTLGFLELAFALKFLSVADLAYGWRILDRETFLALWIVIFGLMGLYLLGKIKFPHDGDENRVGVGRFFLALVSLAFAVYMIPGLWGAPLKAVSAFAPPVMTQDFNLYSNEVHPKFKDYEIGMEYARQQGMPVMIDFTGYGCVNCRKMEAAVWTDSKVGGIINDKYVLISLYVDDKTPLNEPLKVTENGTERTLR
;
A
#
# COMPACT_ATOMS: atom_id res chain seq x y z
N GLY A 1 9.15 7.19 20.61
CA GLY A 1 8.33 6.25 19.80
C GLY A 1 8.34 4.82 20.33
N MET A 2 9.52 4.17 20.48
CA MET A 2 9.62 2.75 20.90
C MET A 2 9.05 2.47 22.29
N LEU A 3 9.29 3.35 23.27
CA LEU A 3 8.81 3.17 24.65
C LEU A 3 7.27 3.25 24.71
N GLY A 4 6.66 4.17 23.96
CA GLY A 4 5.19 4.25 23.87
C GLY A 4 4.56 3.02 23.23
N PHE A 5 5.20 2.47 22.18
CA PHE A 5 4.76 1.24 21.51
C PHE A 5 4.88 0.03 22.46
N ALA A 6 6.00 -0.10 23.19
CA ALA A 6 6.20 -1.16 24.16
C ALA A 6 5.16 -1.13 25.30
N ILE A 7 4.86 0.07 25.84
CA ILE A 7 3.82 0.26 26.85
C ILE A 7 2.45 -0.11 26.30
N ALA A 8 2.10 0.35 25.09
CA ALA A 8 0.81 0.06 24.46
C ALA A 8 0.59 -1.43 24.24
N LEU A 9 1.64 -2.18 23.86
CA LEU A 9 1.60 -3.64 23.75
C LEU A 9 1.54 -4.34 25.12
N ALA A 10 2.33 -3.90 26.08
CA ALA A 10 2.41 -4.56 27.39
C ALA A 10 1.13 -4.36 28.22
N LEU A 11 0.43 -3.23 28.07
CA LEU A 11 -0.69 -2.84 28.90
C LEU A 11 -1.86 -3.87 28.89
N PRO A 12 -2.36 -4.36 27.73
CA PRO A 12 -3.42 -5.38 27.72
C PRO A 12 -2.98 -6.67 28.40
N PHE A 13 -1.76 -7.13 28.16
CA PHE A 13 -1.25 -8.36 28.76
C PHE A 13 -1.07 -8.23 30.28
N THR A 14 -0.59 -7.08 30.74
CA THR A 14 -0.46 -6.78 32.15
C THR A 14 -1.84 -6.75 32.83
N LEU A 15 -2.85 -6.14 32.22
CA LEU A 15 -4.22 -6.12 32.73
C LEU A 15 -4.79 -7.55 32.85
N PHE A 16 -4.60 -8.39 31.85
CA PHE A 16 -5.05 -9.79 31.88
C PHE A 16 -4.29 -10.61 32.91
N ALA A 17 -3.01 -10.33 33.13
CA ALA A 17 -2.22 -10.99 34.19
C ALA A 17 -2.65 -10.57 35.59
N LEU A 18 -3.00 -9.29 35.81
CA LEU A 18 -3.49 -8.77 37.09
C LEU A 18 -4.92 -9.22 37.40
N PHE A 19 -5.76 -9.38 36.38
CA PHE A 19 -7.16 -9.77 36.52
C PHE A 19 -7.49 -11.04 35.72
N PRO A 20 -7.00 -12.23 36.18
CA PRO A 20 -7.26 -13.51 35.48
C PRO A 20 -8.75 -13.86 35.39
N SER A 21 -9.57 -13.29 36.28
CA SER A 21 -11.03 -13.45 36.26
C SER A 21 -11.67 -12.89 35.00
N TRP A 22 -11.11 -11.86 34.42
CA TRP A 22 -11.59 -11.29 33.14
C TRP A 22 -11.39 -12.26 31.97
N LEU A 23 -10.28 -12.99 31.94
CA LEU A 23 -10.05 -14.06 30.98
C LEU A 23 -11.04 -15.23 31.16
N LYS A 24 -11.41 -15.54 32.39
CA LYS A 24 -12.39 -16.60 32.71
C LYS A 24 -13.84 -16.18 32.40
N SER A 25 -14.15 -14.89 32.46
CA SER A 25 -15.46 -14.34 32.14
C SER A 25 -15.66 -14.10 30.65
N MET A 26 -14.57 -14.15 29.84
CA MET A 26 -14.72 -14.15 28.39
C MET A 26 -15.51 -15.39 27.97
N PRO A 27 -16.59 -15.22 27.19
CA PRO A 27 -17.38 -16.35 26.75
C PRO A 27 -16.45 -17.37 26.10
N LYS A 28 -16.49 -18.61 26.58
CA LYS A 28 -15.73 -19.75 26.03
C LYS A 28 -15.96 -19.73 24.54
N SER A 29 -14.88 -19.73 23.78
CA SER A 29 -14.78 -19.59 22.33
C SER A 29 -16.02 -20.11 21.58
N GLY A 30 -17.03 -19.27 21.46
CA GLY A 30 -18.13 -19.48 20.53
C GLY A 30 -17.70 -19.06 19.12
N GLY A 31 -18.52 -19.34 18.13
CA GLY A 31 -18.22 -19.03 16.73
C GLY A 31 -17.73 -17.59 16.42
N TRP A 32 -18.01 -16.62 17.32
CA TRP A 32 -17.55 -15.24 17.17
C TRP A 32 -16.00 -15.10 17.21
N MET A 33 -15.33 -15.89 18.06
CA MET A 33 -13.86 -15.86 18.16
C MET A 33 -13.23 -16.36 16.85
N ASN A 34 -13.85 -17.39 16.23
CA ASN A 34 -13.39 -17.87 14.92
C ASN A 34 -13.57 -16.78 13.84
N VAL A 35 -14.68 -16.05 13.87
CA VAL A 35 -14.91 -14.92 12.97
C VAL A 35 -13.80 -13.88 13.09
N ILE A 36 -13.37 -13.52 14.31
CA ILE A 36 -12.27 -12.58 14.51
C ILE A 36 -10.98 -13.13 13.93
N LYS A 37 -10.63 -14.40 14.25
CA LYS A 37 -9.39 -15.02 13.73
C LYS A 37 -9.34 -15.03 12.20
N VAL A 38 -10.43 -15.42 11.55
CA VAL A 38 -10.51 -15.46 10.09
C VAL A 38 -10.43 -14.06 9.50
N THR A 39 -11.14 -13.09 10.09
CA THR A 39 -11.07 -11.68 9.64
C THR A 39 -9.66 -11.11 9.74
N LEU A 40 -8.97 -11.38 10.85
CA LEU A 40 -7.57 -10.98 11.02
C LEU A 40 -6.67 -11.67 9.99
N GLY A 41 -6.91 -12.95 9.68
CA GLY A 41 -6.20 -13.67 8.63
C GLY A 41 -6.34 -13.01 7.25
N PHE A 42 -7.53 -12.54 6.87
CA PHE A 42 -7.73 -11.76 5.65
C PHE A 42 -6.94 -10.44 5.66
N LEU A 43 -6.92 -9.74 6.80
CA LEU A 43 -6.14 -8.50 6.93
C LEU A 43 -4.64 -8.77 6.86
N GLU A 44 -4.15 -9.81 7.51
CA GLU A 44 -2.74 -10.23 7.44
C GLU A 44 -2.33 -10.56 6.00
N LEU A 45 -3.19 -11.27 5.26
CA LEU A 45 -2.96 -11.57 3.84
C LEU A 45 -2.87 -10.29 3.00
N ALA A 46 -3.78 -9.32 3.23
CA ALA A 46 -3.74 -8.04 2.53
C ALA A 46 -2.44 -7.27 2.83
N PHE A 47 -2.00 -7.22 4.09
CA PHE A 47 -0.74 -6.58 4.45
C PHE A 47 0.48 -7.33 3.92
N ALA A 48 0.47 -8.66 3.92
CA ALA A 48 1.54 -9.47 3.32
C ALA A 48 1.72 -9.14 1.83
N LEU A 49 0.62 -9.01 1.08
CA LEU A 49 0.66 -8.58 -0.32
C LEU A 49 1.22 -7.16 -0.47
N LYS A 50 0.91 -6.24 0.46
CA LYS A 50 1.50 -4.89 0.45
C LYS A 50 3.01 -4.92 0.56
N PHE A 51 3.56 -5.68 1.51
CA PHE A 51 5.01 -5.80 1.69
C PHE A 51 5.67 -6.52 0.51
N LEU A 52 5.01 -7.56 0.00
CA LEU A 52 5.48 -8.28 -1.18
C LEU A 52 5.53 -7.38 -2.41
N SER A 53 4.51 -6.54 -2.63
CA SER A 53 4.49 -5.58 -3.74
C SER A 53 5.61 -4.54 -3.63
N VAL A 54 5.94 -4.06 -2.43
CA VAL A 54 7.08 -3.13 -2.25
C VAL A 54 8.39 -3.84 -2.59
N ALA A 55 8.57 -5.09 -2.15
CA ALA A 55 9.76 -5.88 -2.49
C ALA A 55 9.83 -6.16 -4.01
N ASP A 56 8.72 -6.57 -4.61
CA ASP A 56 8.58 -6.84 -6.04
C ASP A 56 9.03 -5.65 -6.89
N LEU A 57 8.55 -4.46 -6.57
CA LEU A 57 8.92 -3.23 -7.28
C LEU A 57 10.36 -2.81 -7.01
N ALA A 58 10.86 -2.97 -5.77
CA ALA A 58 12.23 -2.62 -5.41
C ALA A 58 13.27 -3.51 -6.11
N TYR A 59 12.94 -4.78 -6.34
CA TYR A 59 13.80 -5.72 -7.06
C TYR A 59 13.53 -5.76 -8.58
N GLY A 60 12.55 -5.01 -9.07
CA GLY A 60 12.21 -4.89 -10.49
C GLY A 60 11.55 -6.13 -11.09
N TRP A 61 10.95 -7.02 -10.28
CA TRP A 61 10.29 -8.24 -10.80
C TRP A 61 9.01 -7.92 -11.58
N ARG A 62 8.26 -6.87 -11.16
CA ARG A 62 7.06 -6.38 -11.82
C ARG A 62 5.95 -7.43 -11.97
N ILE A 63 5.74 -8.24 -10.94
CA ILE A 63 4.68 -9.27 -10.86
C ILE A 63 3.43 -8.67 -10.20
N LEU A 64 3.64 -7.82 -9.17
CA LEU A 64 2.59 -7.16 -8.40
C LEU A 64 2.50 -5.68 -8.73
N ASP A 65 2.39 -5.36 -9.99
CA ASP A 65 2.07 -4.02 -10.46
C ASP A 65 0.69 -3.57 -9.93
N ARG A 66 0.37 -2.30 -10.05
CA ARG A 66 -0.79 -1.69 -9.37
C ARG A 66 -2.10 -2.40 -9.62
N GLU A 67 -2.41 -2.76 -10.87
CA GLU A 67 -3.65 -3.44 -11.23
C GLU A 67 -3.74 -4.85 -10.62
N THR A 68 -2.67 -5.62 -10.67
CA THR A 68 -2.61 -6.96 -10.06
C THR A 68 -2.79 -6.89 -8.55
N PHE A 69 -2.10 -5.95 -7.90
CA PHE A 69 -2.23 -5.69 -6.48
C PHE A 69 -3.67 -5.32 -6.10
N LEU A 70 -4.29 -4.38 -6.82
CA LEU A 70 -5.66 -3.94 -6.56
C LEU A 70 -6.67 -5.05 -6.81
N ALA A 71 -6.50 -5.84 -7.87
CA ALA A 71 -7.38 -6.97 -8.15
C ALA A 71 -7.37 -7.98 -7.00
N LEU A 72 -6.19 -8.32 -6.49
CA LEU A 72 -6.05 -9.21 -5.34
C LEU A 72 -6.67 -8.62 -4.06
N TRP A 73 -6.48 -7.34 -3.81
CA TRP A 73 -7.08 -6.66 -2.65
C TRP A 73 -8.61 -6.62 -2.76
N ILE A 74 -9.16 -6.34 -3.93
CA ILE A 74 -10.62 -6.37 -4.18
C ILE A 74 -11.18 -7.76 -3.85
N VAL A 75 -10.50 -8.82 -4.30
CA VAL A 75 -10.91 -10.20 -4.02
C VAL A 75 -10.83 -10.51 -2.53
N ILE A 76 -9.73 -10.15 -1.85
CA ILE A 76 -9.55 -10.40 -0.42
C ILE A 76 -10.64 -9.72 0.41
N PHE A 77 -10.86 -8.41 0.20
CA PHE A 77 -11.89 -7.66 0.94
C PHE A 77 -13.30 -8.07 0.54
N GLY A 78 -13.53 -8.45 -0.72
CA GLY A 78 -14.79 -9.01 -1.18
C GLY A 78 -15.10 -10.34 -0.50
N LEU A 79 -14.15 -11.27 -0.48
CA LEU A 79 -14.30 -12.57 0.19
C LEU A 79 -14.46 -12.40 1.71
N MET A 80 -13.71 -11.48 2.33
CA MET A 80 -13.87 -11.14 3.74
C MET A 80 -15.29 -10.64 4.03
N GLY A 81 -15.83 -9.77 3.18
CA GLY A 81 -17.21 -9.28 3.30
C GLY A 81 -18.24 -10.40 3.17
N LEU A 82 -18.09 -11.29 2.19
CA LEU A 82 -18.96 -12.47 2.02
C LEU A 82 -18.86 -13.45 3.19
N TYR A 83 -17.66 -13.64 3.73
CA TYR A 83 -17.46 -14.43 4.95
C TYR A 83 -18.20 -13.82 6.15
N LEU A 84 -18.06 -12.52 6.36
CA LEU A 84 -18.73 -11.80 7.44
C LEU A 84 -20.26 -11.85 7.31
N LEU A 85 -20.80 -11.88 6.08
CA LEU A 85 -22.23 -12.11 5.81
C LEU A 85 -22.68 -13.57 6.00
N GLY A 86 -21.74 -14.48 6.34
CA GLY A 86 -22.03 -15.92 6.51
C GLY A 86 -22.31 -16.66 5.21
N LYS A 87 -21.96 -16.09 4.05
CA LYS A 87 -22.09 -16.75 2.76
C LYS A 87 -20.95 -17.76 2.49
N ILE A 88 -19.82 -17.55 3.11
CA ILE A 88 -18.67 -18.45 3.11
C ILE A 88 -18.51 -18.98 4.53
N LYS A 89 -18.30 -20.27 4.69
CA LYS A 89 -18.05 -20.92 5.98
C LYS A 89 -16.73 -21.67 5.93
N PHE A 90 -15.95 -21.54 7.00
CA PHE A 90 -14.72 -22.31 7.20
C PHE A 90 -14.93 -23.39 8.28
N PRO A 91 -14.07 -24.41 8.34
CA PRO A 91 -14.06 -25.36 9.44
C PRO A 91 -13.98 -24.62 10.77
N HIS A 92 -14.76 -25.07 11.76
CA HIS A 92 -14.90 -24.45 13.10
C HIS A 92 -15.75 -23.15 13.16
N ASP A 93 -16.36 -22.71 12.06
CA ASP A 93 -17.45 -21.75 12.14
C ASP A 93 -18.68 -22.44 12.78
N GLY A 94 -19.29 -21.77 13.77
CA GLY A 94 -20.51 -22.28 14.39
C GLY A 94 -21.68 -22.35 13.40
N ASP A 95 -22.66 -23.21 13.71
CA ASP A 95 -23.87 -23.36 12.88
C ASP A 95 -24.86 -22.17 12.97
N GLU A 96 -24.47 -21.08 13.62
CA GLU A 96 -25.31 -19.89 13.71
C GLU A 96 -25.58 -19.27 12.33
N ASN A 97 -26.78 -19.52 11.81
CA ASN A 97 -27.22 -18.92 10.54
C ASN A 97 -27.56 -17.42 10.65
N ARG A 98 -27.49 -16.84 11.84
CA ARG A 98 -27.84 -15.44 12.07
C ARG A 98 -26.57 -14.57 12.09
N VAL A 99 -26.53 -13.61 11.19
CA VAL A 99 -25.48 -12.60 11.18
C VAL A 99 -25.83 -11.54 12.22
N GLY A 100 -24.99 -11.41 13.24
CA GLY A 100 -25.14 -10.33 14.24
C GLY A 100 -24.94 -8.95 13.59
N VAL A 101 -25.56 -7.93 14.17
CA VAL A 101 -25.52 -6.54 13.66
C VAL A 101 -24.07 -6.05 13.44
N GLY A 102 -23.18 -6.32 14.39
CA GLY A 102 -21.76 -5.94 14.26
C GLY A 102 -21.06 -6.58 13.06
N ARG A 103 -21.28 -7.90 12.84
CA ARG A 103 -20.76 -8.60 11.66
C ARG A 103 -21.30 -8.01 10.36
N PHE A 104 -22.58 -7.64 10.33
CA PHE A 104 -23.19 -7.02 9.17
C PHE A 104 -22.53 -5.69 8.81
N PHE A 105 -22.30 -4.80 9.78
CA PHE A 105 -21.63 -3.53 9.54
C PHE A 105 -20.16 -3.71 9.10
N LEU A 106 -19.44 -4.66 9.68
CA LEU A 106 -18.08 -4.99 9.23
C LEU A 106 -18.07 -5.52 7.78
N ALA A 107 -19.04 -6.36 7.44
CA ALA A 107 -19.22 -6.84 6.07
C ALA A 107 -19.50 -5.69 5.10
N LEU A 108 -20.39 -4.77 5.49
CA LEU A 108 -20.71 -3.59 4.68
C LEU A 108 -19.45 -2.73 4.43
N VAL A 109 -18.66 -2.46 5.47
CA VAL A 109 -17.42 -1.70 5.34
C VAL A 109 -16.43 -2.42 4.41
N SER A 110 -16.26 -3.74 4.56
CA SER A 110 -15.36 -4.53 3.72
C SER A 110 -15.78 -4.52 2.25
N LEU A 111 -17.06 -4.74 1.98
CA LEU A 111 -17.60 -4.71 0.60
C LEU A 111 -17.54 -3.32 -0.01
N ALA A 112 -17.88 -2.28 0.76
CA ALA A 112 -17.77 -0.90 0.29
C ALA A 112 -16.33 -0.54 -0.05
N PHE A 113 -15.37 -1.01 0.75
CA PHE A 113 -13.95 -0.83 0.50
C PHE A 113 -13.49 -1.56 -0.77
N ALA A 114 -13.94 -2.80 -0.99
CA ALA A 114 -13.68 -3.54 -2.22
C ALA A 114 -14.24 -2.80 -3.46
N VAL A 115 -15.50 -2.33 -3.40
CA VAL A 115 -16.13 -1.58 -4.50
C VAL A 115 -15.40 -0.25 -4.75
N TYR A 116 -14.97 0.45 -3.68
CA TYR A 116 -14.21 1.69 -3.80
C TYR A 116 -12.89 1.51 -4.57
N MET A 117 -12.26 0.34 -4.49
CA MET A 117 -11.00 0.06 -5.20
C MET A 117 -11.18 -0.26 -6.69
N ILE A 118 -12.39 -0.65 -7.13
CA ILE A 118 -12.65 -1.06 -8.52
C ILE A 118 -12.20 -0.02 -9.56
N PRO A 119 -12.53 1.29 -9.44
CA PRO A 119 -12.07 2.30 -10.41
C PRO A 119 -10.55 2.40 -10.53
N GLY A 120 -9.81 2.01 -9.46
CA GLY A 120 -8.35 1.99 -9.47
C GLY A 120 -7.74 1.01 -10.48
N LEU A 121 -8.48 -0.03 -10.90
CA LEU A 121 -8.05 -0.95 -11.94
C LEU A 121 -7.88 -0.25 -13.30
N TRP A 122 -8.52 0.89 -13.51
CA TRP A 122 -8.42 1.72 -14.71
C TRP A 122 -7.63 3.01 -14.49
N GLY A 123 -6.86 3.12 -13.39
CA GLY A 123 -5.99 4.26 -13.11
C GLY A 123 -6.60 5.37 -12.25
N ALA A 124 -7.82 5.20 -11.72
CA ALA A 124 -8.39 6.23 -10.86
C ALA A 124 -7.51 6.50 -9.61
N PRO A 125 -7.32 7.78 -9.21
CA PRO A 125 -6.57 8.13 -8.01
C PRO A 125 -7.36 7.72 -6.76
N LEU A 126 -6.96 6.65 -6.12
CA LEU A 126 -7.60 6.11 -4.92
C LEU A 126 -7.04 6.78 -3.67
N LYS A 127 -7.53 7.97 -3.32
CA LYS A 127 -7.00 8.76 -2.19
C LYS A 127 -6.98 8.02 -0.85
N ALA A 128 -8.02 7.23 -0.55
CA ALA A 128 -8.12 6.49 0.73
C ALA A 128 -7.11 5.33 0.85
N VAL A 129 -6.68 4.73 -0.26
CA VAL A 129 -5.74 3.61 -0.28
C VAL A 129 -4.39 3.96 -0.91
N SER A 130 -4.14 5.22 -1.23
CA SER A 130 -2.90 5.67 -1.86
C SER A 130 -1.64 5.27 -1.09
N ALA A 131 -1.72 5.23 0.24
CA ALA A 131 -0.62 4.81 1.10
C ALA A 131 -0.25 3.32 0.97
N PHE A 132 -1.16 2.50 0.48
CA PHE A 132 -1.00 1.05 0.39
C PHE A 132 -0.80 0.58 -1.04
N ALA A 133 -1.51 1.17 -1.99
CA ALA A 133 -1.41 0.79 -3.40
C ALA A 133 -0.03 1.15 -3.99
N PRO A 134 0.49 0.33 -4.92
CA PRO A 134 1.66 0.68 -5.72
C PRO A 134 1.50 2.01 -6.46
N PRO A 135 2.62 2.64 -6.89
CA PRO A 135 2.58 3.85 -7.69
C PRO A 135 1.73 3.68 -8.95
N VAL A 136 1.00 4.74 -9.33
CA VAL A 136 0.14 4.70 -10.53
C VAL A 136 0.94 4.42 -11.81
N MET A 137 2.19 4.88 -11.86
CA MET A 137 3.10 4.65 -12.97
C MET A 137 3.51 3.17 -13.20
N THR A 138 3.18 2.27 -12.27
CA THR A 138 3.39 0.82 -12.46
C THR A 138 2.23 0.16 -13.18
N GLN A 139 1.17 0.90 -13.47
CA GLN A 139 -0.02 0.40 -14.13
C GLN A 139 0.17 0.41 -15.66
N ASP A 140 -0.13 -0.72 -16.31
CA ASP A 140 0.00 -0.86 -17.77
C ASP A 140 -1.09 -0.10 -18.53
N PHE A 141 -2.26 0.06 -17.93
CA PHE A 141 -3.42 0.66 -18.56
C PHE A 141 -4.05 1.74 -17.69
N ASN A 142 -4.08 2.99 -18.19
CA ASN A 142 -4.66 4.13 -17.50
C ASN A 142 -5.61 4.90 -18.41
N LEU A 143 -6.88 5.04 -17.98
CA LEU A 143 -7.89 5.85 -18.65
C LEU A 143 -7.88 7.33 -18.21
N TYR A 144 -7.18 7.66 -17.14
CA TYR A 144 -7.10 9.00 -16.55
C TYR A 144 -5.86 9.72 -17.09
N SER A 145 -6.01 10.52 -18.12
CA SER A 145 -4.91 11.17 -18.88
C SER A 145 -4.25 12.36 -18.16
N ASN A 146 -4.78 12.81 -17.03
CA ASN A 146 -4.29 14.03 -16.35
C ASN A 146 -3.32 13.76 -15.20
N GLU A 147 -2.72 12.57 -15.14
CA GLU A 147 -1.77 12.26 -14.08
C GLU A 147 -0.37 12.76 -14.41
N VAL A 148 0.32 13.19 -13.36
CA VAL A 148 1.74 13.53 -13.43
C VAL A 148 2.54 12.24 -13.45
N HIS A 149 3.22 11.99 -14.54
CA HIS A 149 4.17 10.87 -14.66
C HIS A 149 5.60 11.41 -14.72
N PRO A 150 6.51 10.88 -13.87
CA PRO A 150 7.92 11.23 -14.01
C PRO A 150 8.42 10.80 -15.38
N LYS A 151 9.00 11.76 -16.11
CA LYS A 151 9.59 11.48 -17.43
C LYS A 151 10.86 10.64 -17.30
N PHE A 152 11.59 10.82 -16.20
CA PHE A 152 12.87 10.19 -15.98
C PHE A 152 12.98 9.64 -14.56
N LYS A 153 13.64 8.48 -14.45
CA LYS A 153 14.05 7.87 -13.17
C LYS A 153 15.57 7.96 -12.95
N ASP A 154 16.29 8.35 -14.00
CA ASP A 154 17.73 8.57 -13.99
C ASP A 154 18.04 10.05 -13.96
N TYR A 155 18.93 10.45 -13.07
CA TYR A 155 19.30 11.85 -12.88
C TYR A 155 20.04 12.44 -14.10
N GLU A 156 21.04 11.73 -14.60
CA GLU A 156 21.92 12.25 -15.67
C GLU A 156 21.13 12.40 -16.97
N ILE A 157 20.33 11.38 -17.31
CA ILE A 157 19.49 11.39 -18.51
C ILE A 157 18.44 12.50 -18.42
N GLY A 158 17.81 12.65 -17.26
CA GLY A 158 16.80 13.69 -17.05
C GLY A 158 17.37 15.10 -17.08
N MET A 159 18.55 15.31 -16.52
CA MET A 159 19.24 16.60 -16.54
C MET A 159 19.70 16.97 -17.95
N GLU A 160 20.22 16.04 -18.70
CA GLU A 160 20.62 16.27 -20.09
C GLU A 160 19.42 16.66 -20.96
N TYR A 161 18.30 15.93 -20.83
CA TYR A 161 17.07 16.28 -21.51
C TYR A 161 16.57 17.70 -21.16
N ALA A 162 16.62 18.06 -19.87
CA ALA A 162 16.18 19.36 -19.41
C ALA A 162 17.05 20.49 -19.98
N ARG A 163 18.37 20.29 -20.06
CA ARG A 163 19.31 21.24 -20.69
C ARG A 163 18.98 21.44 -22.17
N GLN A 164 18.73 20.36 -22.90
CA GLN A 164 18.39 20.42 -24.32
C GLN A 164 17.06 21.16 -24.57
N GLN A 165 16.08 20.97 -23.66
CA GLN A 165 14.77 21.61 -23.78
C GLN A 165 14.73 23.04 -23.18
N GLY A 166 15.78 23.46 -22.45
CA GLY A 166 15.79 24.74 -21.73
C GLY A 166 14.72 24.82 -20.61
N MET A 167 14.30 23.67 -20.07
CA MET A 167 13.25 23.58 -19.05
C MET A 167 13.84 23.44 -17.65
N PRO A 168 13.21 24.05 -16.62
CA PRO A 168 13.58 23.82 -15.23
C PRO A 168 13.28 22.39 -14.81
N VAL A 169 14.06 21.87 -13.85
CA VAL A 169 13.95 20.51 -13.34
C VAL A 169 13.25 20.51 -11.98
N MET A 170 12.34 19.57 -11.80
CA MET A 170 11.80 19.19 -10.51
C MET A 170 12.34 17.79 -10.15
N ILE A 171 13.15 17.70 -9.09
CA ILE A 171 13.66 16.44 -8.59
C ILE A 171 12.77 16.00 -7.44
N ASP A 172 12.21 14.78 -7.58
CA ASP A 172 11.40 14.13 -6.58
C ASP A 172 12.17 12.94 -5.99
N PHE A 173 12.50 13.01 -4.71
CA PHE A 173 13.07 11.89 -3.98
C PHE A 173 11.95 11.05 -3.40
N THR A 174 11.70 9.90 -4.01
CA THR A 174 10.59 9.02 -3.71
C THR A 174 11.05 7.60 -3.37
N GLY A 175 10.10 6.69 -3.16
CA GLY A 175 10.35 5.27 -2.95
C GLY A 175 9.09 4.45 -3.17
N TYR A 176 9.23 3.20 -3.52
CA TYR A 176 8.10 2.27 -3.69
C TYR A 176 7.33 2.06 -2.39
N GLY A 177 8.04 2.06 -1.25
CA GLY A 177 7.46 1.97 0.09
C GLY A 177 7.06 3.30 0.72
N CYS A 178 7.28 4.43 0.06
CA CYS A 178 7.08 5.77 0.62
C CYS A 178 5.59 6.14 0.71
N VAL A 179 4.99 5.97 1.89
CA VAL A 179 3.58 6.29 2.16
C VAL A 179 3.25 7.76 1.90
N ASN A 180 4.10 8.68 2.34
CA ASN A 180 3.85 10.12 2.18
C ASN A 180 3.98 10.56 0.72
N CYS A 181 4.90 9.96 -0.05
CA CYS A 181 5.04 10.21 -1.48
C CYS A 181 3.75 9.81 -2.21
N ARG A 182 3.22 8.60 -1.94
CA ARG A 182 1.94 8.14 -2.52
C ARG A 182 0.77 9.04 -2.16
N LYS A 183 0.72 9.56 -0.93
CA LYS A 183 -0.33 10.51 -0.51
C LYS A 183 -0.21 11.84 -1.26
N MET A 184 1.00 12.37 -1.43
CA MET A 184 1.25 13.60 -2.16
C MET A 184 0.83 13.46 -3.63
N GLU A 185 1.25 12.40 -4.29
CA GLU A 185 0.88 12.10 -5.68
C GLU A 185 -0.64 12.02 -5.86
N ALA A 186 -1.33 11.25 -5.00
CA ALA A 186 -2.77 11.05 -5.11
C ALA A 186 -3.61 12.27 -4.68
N ALA A 187 -3.10 13.15 -3.83
CA ALA A 187 -3.86 14.28 -3.29
C ALA A 187 -3.54 15.62 -3.97
N VAL A 188 -2.26 15.83 -4.33
CA VAL A 188 -1.77 17.12 -4.82
C VAL A 188 -1.48 17.07 -6.32
N TRP A 189 -0.76 16.06 -6.81
CA TRP A 189 -0.40 16.00 -8.23
C TRP A 189 -1.60 15.73 -9.13
N THR A 190 -2.66 15.11 -8.61
CA THR A 190 -3.93 14.90 -9.34
C THR A 190 -4.78 16.18 -9.45
N ASP A 191 -4.41 17.28 -8.75
CA ASP A 191 -5.06 18.56 -8.97
C ASP A 191 -4.70 19.10 -10.37
N SER A 192 -5.70 19.52 -11.14
CA SER A 192 -5.52 19.89 -12.55
C SER A 192 -4.56 21.08 -12.74
N LYS A 193 -4.52 22.02 -11.79
CA LYS A 193 -3.60 23.16 -11.85
C LYS A 193 -2.17 22.74 -11.52
N VAL A 194 -2.00 21.96 -10.45
CA VAL A 194 -0.68 21.47 -10.03
C VAL A 194 -0.10 20.53 -11.05
N GLY A 195 -0.87 19.51 -11.48
CA GLY A 195 -0.45 18.56 -12.49
C GLY A 195 -0.11 19.22 -13.82
N GLY A 196 -0.93 20.18 -14.27
CA GLY A 196 -0.64 20.97 -15.47
C GLY A 196 0.67 21.74 -15.37
N ILE A 197 0.94 22.40 -14.23
CA ILE A 197 2.21 23.13 -14.03
C ILE A 197 3.40 22.16 -14.06
N ILE A 198 3.31 21.01 -13.39
CA ILE A 198 4.41 20.03 -13.35
C ILE A 198 4.67 19.48 -14.76
N ASN A 199 3.62 19.07 -15.47
CA ASN A 199 3.76 18.46 -16.81
C ASN A 199 4.24 19.45 -17.88
N ASP A 200 3.75 20.71 -17.82
CA ASP A 200 3.99 21.68 -18.90
C ASP A 200 5.26 22.51 -18.69
N LYS A 201 5.64 22.75 -17.41
CA LYS A 201 6.70 23.70 -17.09
C LYS A 201 7.97 23.09 -16.52
N TYR A 202 7.93 21.81 -16.12
CA TYR A 202 9.06 21.14 -15.50
C TYR A 202 9.40 19.81 -16.18
N VAL A 203 10.67 19.48 -16.14
CA VAL A 203 11.12 18.09 -16.37
C VAL A 203 11.12 17.42 -15.00
N LEU A 204 10.17 16.50 -14.79
CA LEU A 204 10.08 15.73 -13.54
C LEU A 204 11.03 14.53 -13.60
N ILE A 205 11.96 14.48 -12.64
CA ILE A 205 12.88 13.37 -12.41
C ILE A 205 12.55 12.77 -11.05
N SER A 206 12.05 11.52 -10.99
CA SER A 206 11.77 10.82 -9.73
C SER A 206 12.85 9.80 -9.43
N LEU A 207 13.59 10.03 -8.34
CA LEU A 207 14.68 9.18 -7.89
C LEU A 207 14.18 8.26 -6.77
N TYR A 208 14.18 6.97 -7.03
CA TYR A 208 13.68 5.95 -6.09
C TYR A 208 14.81 5.50 -5.17
N VAL A 209 14.75 5.93 -3.89
CA VAL A 209 15.79 5.65 -2.90
C VAL A 209 15.82 4.19 -2.41
N ASP A 210 14.76 3.45 -2.65
CA ASP A 210 14.60 2.03 -2.30
C ASP A 210 14.66 1.10 -3.53
N ASP A 211 15.05 1.61 -4.69
CA ASP A 211 15.30 0.81 -5.89
C ASP A 211 16.56 -0.05 -5.68
N LYS A 212 16.42 -1.34 -5.91
CA LYS A 212 17.50 -2.35 -5.78
C LYS A 212 17.82 -3.01 -7.11
N THR A 213 17.31 -2.46 -8.19
CA THR A 213 17.66 -2.93 -9.53
C THR A 213 19.16 -2.76 -9.75
N PRO A 214 19.89 -3.79 -10.20
CA PRO A 214 21.31 -3.69 -10.45
C PRO A 214 21.64 -2.58 -11.43
N LEU A 215 22.69 -1.82 -11.17
CA LEU A 215 23.21 -0.83 -12.10
C LEU A 215 23.84 -1.53 -13.32
N ASN A 216 23.67 -0.96 -14.50
CA ASN A 216 24.28 -1.47 -15.73
C ASN A 216 25.82 -1.49 -15.64
N GLU A 217 26.40 -0.52 -14.92
CA GLU A 217 27.83 -0.44 -14.63
C GLU A 217 28.04 -0.16 -13.14
N PRO A 218 29.02 -0.82 -12.48
CA PRO A 218 29.34 -0.58 -11.08
C PRO A 218 29.83 0.85 -10.87
N LEU A 219 29.20 1.59 -9.98
CA LEU A 219 29.57 2.96 -9.64
C LEU A 219 30.45 2.96 -8.38
N LYS A 220 31.66 3.52 -8.45
CA LYS A 220 32.50 3.76 -7.28
C LYS A 220 32.16 5.11 -6.67
N VAL A 221 31.74 5.09 -5.42
CA VAL A 221 31.36 6.29 -4.67
C VAL A 221 32.23 6.39 -3.43
N THR A 222 32.79 7.56 -3.17
CA THR A 222 33.53 7.84 -1.93
C THR A 222 32.62 8.55 -0.96
N GLU A 223 32.21 7.86 0.10
CA GLU A 223 31.38 8.39 1.17
C GLU A 223 32.17 8.43 2.47
N ASN A 224 32.33 9.62 3.05
CA ASN A 224 33.09 9.84 4.30
C ASN A 224 34.52 9.26 4.25
N GLY A 225 35.20 9.36 3.11
CA GLY A 225 36.54 8.83 2.92
C GLY A 225 36.65 7.31 2.72
N THR A 226 35.53 6.61 2.61
CA THR A 226 35.48 5.18 2.34
C THR A 226 34.95 4.95 0.92
N GLU A 227 35.71 4.24 0.09
CA GLU A 227 35.26 3.83 -1.23
C GLU A 227 34.22 2.70 -1.11
N ARG A 228 33.05 2.90 -1.72
CA ARG A 228 32.00 1.88 -1.87
C ARG A 228 31.72 1.67 -3.34
N THR A 229 31.53 0.43 -3.73
CA THR A 229 31.07 0.07 -5.08
C THR A 229 29.59 -0.23 -5.01
N LEU A 230 28.78 0.59 -5.68
CA LEU A 230 27.37 0.33 -5.91
C LEU A 230 27.23 -0.60 -7.12
N ARG A 231 26.41 -1.63 -7.00
CA ARG A 231 26.21 -2.66 -8.03
C ARG A 231 24.75 -2.77 -8.39
#